data_85f9bc1b9312ccfacf6ad18e043698c3
#
_entry.id   85f9bc1b9312ccfacf6ad18e043698c3
#
_cell.length_a   1.000
_cell.length_b   1.000
_cell.length_c   1.000
_cell.angle_alpha   90.00
_cell.angle_beta   90.00
_cell.angle_gamma   90.00
#
_symmetry.space_group_name_H-M   'P 1'
#
loop_
_entity.id
_entity.type
_entity.pdbx_description
1 polymer ?
#
loop_
_entity_poly.entity_id
_entity_poly.type
_entity_poly.pdbx_seq_one_letter_code
_entity_poly.pdbx_strand_id
1 'polypeptide(L)'
;MKKQQVLLEGAVAGHMNHIYDNGEMTFGELKQLLQAAVDGKLRGTEKTDGQNVFLSFDVSTQKARAIRNKGHIKAGGLSVEEFDDFFSAHPNQALRYSFVEALQAFENAIKEIDKDTQFKIFGNKEDNIYFN
;
A
#
# COMPACT_ATOMS: atom_id res chain seq x y z
N MET A 1 12.40 18.50 14.21
CA MET A 1 12.37 17.05 13.82
C MET A 1 12.07 16.94 12.33
N LYS A 2 12.97 16.38 11.55
CA LYS A 2 12.70 16.10 10.13
C LYS A 2 11.65 15.00 10.08
N LYS A 3 10.43 15.31 9.60
CA LYS A 3 9.45 14.29 9.22
C LYS A 3 10.13 13.36 8.23
N GLN A 4 10.29 12.12 8.62
CA GLN A 4 10.72 11.07 7.72
C GLN A 4 9.64 10.96 6.65
N GLN A 5 9.95 11.44 5.46
CA GLN A 5 9.04 11.34 4.33
C GLN A 5 9.01 9.86 3.95
N VAL A 6 7.97 9.16 4.39
CA VAL A 6 7.71 7.80 3.91
C VAL A 6 7.47 7.93 2.41
N LEU A 7 8.35 7.37 1.62
CA LEU A 7 8.17 7.24 0.18
C LEU A 7 6.98 6.29 -0.04
N LEU A 8 5.80 6.86 -0.19
CA LEU A 8 4.59 6.15 -0.54
C LEU A 8 4.59 5.93 -2.06
N GLU A 9 5.39 4.98 -2.51
CA GLU A 9 5.37 4.55 -3.89
C GLU A 9 4.28 3.47 -4.10
N GLY A 10 3.70 3.45 -5.28
CA GLY A 10 2.71 2.46 -5.68
C GLY A 10 1.26 2.88 -5.46
N ALA A 11 0.40 1.95 -5.07
CA ALA A 11 -1.06 2.12 -5.05
C ALA A 11 -1.55 3.27 -4.15
N VAL A 12 -0.82 3.59 -3.08
CA VAL A 12 -1.16 4.70 -2.18
C VAL A 12 -0.72 6.04 -2.77
N ALA A 13 0.40 6.07 -3.49
CA ALA A 13 0.90 7.27 -4.15
C ALA A 13 0.25 7.53 -5.52
N GLY A 14 -0.43 6.54 -6.08
CA GLY A 14 -1.03 6.55 -7.41
C GLY A 14 -0.40 5.51 -8.33
N HIS A 15 -0.86 5.46 -9.58
CA HIS A 15 -0.29 4.58 -10.59
C HIS A 15 1.08 5.08 -11.07
N MET A 16 1.93 4.16 -11.47
CA MET A 16 3.13 4.52 -12.23
C MET A 16 2.70 5.15 -13.57
N ASN A 17 3.36 6.23 -13.95
CA ASN A 17 3.09 6.87 -15.23
C ASN A 17 3.49 5.94 -16.37
N HIS A 18 2.67 5.88 -17.40
CA HIS A 18 3.06 5.26 -18.66
C HIS A 18 4.07 6.16 -19.40
N ILE A 19 4.85 5.56 -20.26
CA ILE A 19 5.84 6.30 -21.04
C ILE A 19 5.23 7.41 -21.90
N TYR A 20 3.97 7.23 -22.33
CA TYR A 20 3.21 8.20 -23.12
C TYR A 20 2.53 9.28 -22.25
N ASP A 21 2.55 9.17 -20.94
CA ASP A 21 2.01 10.20 -20.02
C ASP A 21 3.00 11.36 -19.83
N ASN A 22 4.25 11.21 -20.27
CA ASN A 22 5.23 12.28 -20.25
C ASN A 22 5.06 13.18 -21.50
N GLY A 23 4.26 14.23 -21.34
CA GLY A 23 3.98 15.18 -22.43
C GLY A 23 5.17 16.00 -22.91
N GLU A 24 6.29 15.98 -22.18
CA GLU A 24 7.53 16.67 -22.56
C GLU A 24 8.44 15.79 -23.41
N MET A 25 8.20 14.49 -23.47
CA MET A 25 9.00 13.53 -24.23
C MET A 25 8.74 13.67 -25.72
N THR A 26 9.78 13.93 -26.49
CA THR A 26 9.72 13.96 -27.95
C THR A 26 9.67 12.54 -28.54
N PHE A 27 9.16 12.41 -29.76
CA PHE A 27 9.18 11.14 -30.48
C PHE A 27 10.61 10.61 -30.71
N GLY A 28 11.60 11.50 -30.87
CA GLY A 28 13.00 11.14 -30.99
C GLY A 28 13.53 10.47 -29.72
N GLU A 29 13.23 11.05 -28.56
CA GLU A 29 13.60 10.48 -27.26
C GLU A 29 12.89 9.17 -26.97
N LEU A 30 11.59 9.05 -27.31
CA LEU A 30 10.85 7.80 -27.22
C LEU A 30 11.50 6.70 -28.06
N LYS A 31 11.87 7.01 -29.31
CA LYS A 31 12.56 6.06 -30.20
C LYS A 31 13.89 5.61 -29.63
N GLN A 32 14.69 6.53 -29.10
CA GLN A 32 15.97 6.22 -28.46
C GLN A 32 15.79 5.31 -27.24
N LEU A 33 14.77 5.60 -26.41
CA LEU A 33 14.46 4.78 -25.23
C LEU A 33 14.06 3.36 -25.62
N LEU A 34 13.19 3.22 -26.62
CA LEU A 34 12.78 1.90 -27.12
C LEU A 34 13.96 1.12 -27.74
N GLN A 35 14.83 1.81 -28.47
CA GLN A 35 16.03 1.19 -29.02
C GLN A 35 16.98 0.73 -27.92
N ALA A 36 17.18 1.54 -26.88
CA ALA A 36 17.99 1.16 -25.72
C ALA A 36 17.43 -0.06 -24.97
N ALA A 37 16.10 -0.18 -24.91
CA ALA A 37 15.44 -1.36 -24.35
C ALA A 37 15.71 -2.62 -25.17
N VAL A 38 15.56 -2.53 -26.51
CA VAL A 38 15.84 -3.63 -27.43
C VAL A 38 17.30 -4.06 -27.35
N ASP A 39 18.22 -3.10 -27.25
CA ASP A 39 19.66 -3.35 -27.13
C ASP A 39 20.10 -3.88 -25.74
N GLY A 40 19.16 -4.07 -24.81
CA GLY A 40 19.45 -4.53 -23.45
C GLY A 40 20.23 -3.54 -22.61
N LYS A 41 20.22 -2.26 -22.96
CA LYS A 41 20.92 -1.18 -22.24
C LYS A 41 20.15 -0.58 -21.08
N LEU A 42 18.85 -0.92 -20.95
CA LEU A 42 18.02 -0.48 -19.84
C LEU A 42 17.97 -1.53 -18.74
N ARG A 43 18.05 -1.07 -17.49
CA ARG A 43 17.70 -1.91 -16.34
C ARG A 43 16.19 -1.91 -16.19
N GLY A 44 15.58 -3.07 -16.36
CA GLY A 44 14.17 -3.27 -16.06
C GLY A 44 14.01 -3.94 -14.70
N THR A 45 12.92 -3.62 -14.02
CA THR A 45 12.44 -4.37 -12.85
C THR A 45 11.07 -4.95 -13.19
N GLU A 46 10.84 -6.18 -12.74
CA GLU A 46 9.51 -6.79 -12.90
C GLU A 46 8.47 -5.99 -12.11
N LYS A 47 7.40 -5.59 -12.81
CA LYS A 47 6.23 -5.02 -12.16
C LYS A 47 5.30 -6.16 -11.77
N THR A 48 5.19 -6.42 -10.47
CA THR A 48 4.27 -7.42 -9.96
C THR A 48 2.84 -6.90 -10.08
N ASP A 49 2.00 -7.63 -10.84
CA ASP A 49 0.56 -7.41 -10.84
C ASP A 49 -0.04 -8.05 -9.60
N GLY A 50 -0.57 -7.23 -8.72
CA GLY A 50 -1.17 -7.68 -7.48
C GLY A 50 -2.01 -6.61 -6.81
N GLN A 51 -2.68 -7.03 -5.77
CA GLN A 51 -3.43 -6.11 -4.93
C GLN A 51 -2.52 -5.59 -3.83
N ASN A 52 -2.31 -4.29 -3.81
CA ASN A 52 -1.48 -3.66 -2.80
C ASN A 52 -2.33 -3.20 -1.61
N VAL A 53 -1.91 -3.54 -0.40
CA VAL A 53 -2.52 -3.10 0.84
C VAL A 53 -1.44 -2.83 1.87
N PHE A 54 -1.59 -1.75 2.60
CA PHE A 54 -0.73 -1.43 3.74
C PHE A 54 -1.45 -1.78 5.02
N LEU A 55 -0.75 -2.44 5.92
CA LEU A 55 -1.25 -2.90 7.20
C LEU A 55 -0.55 -2.18 8.34
N SER A 56 -1.29 -1.85 9.36
CA SER A 56 -0.80 -1.37 10.64
C SER A 56 -1.69 -1.86 11.78
N PHE A 57 -1.32 -1.51 13.00
CA PHE A 57 -2.06 -1.89 14.18
C PHE A 57 -2.14 -0.71 15.16
N ASP A 58 -3.34 -0.41 15.58
CA ASP A 58 -3.57 0.59 16.61
C ASP A 58 -3.48 -0.08 17.99
N VAL A 59 -2.36 0.14 18.67
CA VAL A 59 -2.08 -0.47 19.97
C VAL A 59 -3.05 -0.01 21.04
N SER A 60 -3.58 1.21 20.92
CA SER A 60 -4.52 1.77 21.91
C SER A 60 -5.88 1.09 21.88
N THR A 61 -6.38 0.81 20.68
CA THR A 61 -7.68 0.15 20.45
C THR A 61 -7.56 -1.35 20.24
N GLN A 62 -6.35 -1.87 20.10
CA GLN A 62 -6.05 -3.29 19.78
C GLN A 62 -6.73 -3.74 18.48
N LYS A 63 -6.72 -2.88 17.47
CA LYS A 63 -7.33 -3.13 16.15
C LYS A 63 -6.34 -2.98 15.02
N ALA A 64 -6.42 -3.89 14.06
CA ALA A 64 -5.71 -3.75 12.78
C ALA A 64 -6.23 -2.54 11.99
N ARG A 65 -5.36 -1.97 11.15
CA ARG A 65 -5.65 -0.88 10.25
C ARG A 65 -5.16 -1.20 8.85
N ALA A 66 -5.99 -1.00 7.86
CA ALA A 66 -5.65 -1.24 6.46
C ALA A 66 -5.78 0.03 5.62
N ILE A 67 -4.86 0.21 4.67
CA ILE A 67 -4.87 1.34 3.74
C ILE A 67 -4.73 0.80 2.32
N ARG A 68 -5.63 1.23 1.43
CA ARG A 68 -5.56 0.96 0.00
C ARG A 68 -5.44 2.21 -0.88
N ASN A 69 -5.83 3.35 -0.35
CA ASN A 69 -5.82 4.60 -1.09
C ASN A 69 -5.57 5.80 -0.18
N LYS A 70 -5.40 6.97 -0.78
CA LYS A 70 -5.12 8.23 -0.05
C LYS A 70 -6.24 8.63 0.93
N GLY A 71 -7.49 8.29 0.64
CA GLY A 71 -8.62 8.55 1.53
C GLY A 71 -8.50 7.77 2.83
N HIS A 72 -8.08 6.51 2.75
CA HIS A 72 -7.86 5.67 3.93
C HIS A 72 -6.71 6.19 4.81
N ILE A 73 -5.67 6.80 4.23
CA ILE A 73 -4.58 7.44 5.00
C ILE A 73 -5.15 8.56 5.87
N LYS A 74 -5.98 9.41 5.28
CA LYS A 74 -6.60 10.55 6.00
C LYS A 74 -7.52 10.10 7.12
N ALA A 75 -8.17 8.94 6.96
CA ALA A 75 -9.03 8.33 7.97
C ALA A 75 -8.24 7.57 9.06
N GLY A 76 -6.92 7.44 8.94
CA GLY A 76 -6.08 6.66 9.87
C GLY A 76 -6.15 5.15 9.65
N GLY A 77 -6.46 4.72 8.43
CA GLY A 77 -6.68 3.32 8.05
C GLY A 77 -8.10 2.83 8.41
N LEU A 78 -8.50 1.75 7.78
CA LEU A 78 -9.79 1.09 8.00
C LEU A 78 -9.63 -0.09 8.97
N SER A 79 -10.57 -0.26 9.91
CA SER A 79 -10.70 -1.46 10.72
C SER A 79 -11.14 -2.66 9.87
N VAL A 80 -11.20 -3.86 10.47
CA VAL A 80 -11.71 -5.05 9.78
C VAL A 80 -13.13 -4.83 9.29
N GLU A 81 -13.99 -4.29 10.13
CA GLU A 81 -15.40 -4.02 9.81
C GLU A 81 -15.53 -2.96 8.70
N GLU A 82 -14.80 -1.85 8.82
CA GLU A 82 -14.80 -0.77 7.83
C GLU A 82 -14.21 -1.25 6.48
N PHE A 83 -13.24 -2.16 6.53
CA PHE A 83 -12.64 -2.75 5.33
C PHE A 83 -13.59 -3.73 4.62
N ASP A 84 -14.36 -4.50 5.39
CA ASP A 84 -15.43 -5.35 4.88
C ASP A 84 -16.53 -4.52 4.20
N ASP A 85 -16.98 -3.45 4.85
CA ASP A 85 -17.96 -2.51 4.29
C ASP A 85 -17.45 -1.85 3.00
N PHE A 86 -16.19 -1.43 2.98
CA PHE A 86 -15.57 -0.84 1.79
C PHE A 86 -15.62 -1.77 0.58
N PHE A 87 -15.44 -3.07 0.79
CA PHE A 87 -15.49 -4.08 -0.27
C PHE A 87 -16.88 -4.69 -0.48
N SER A 88 -17.91 -4.29 0.27
CA SER A 88 -19.23 -4.92 0.22
C SER A 88 -19.86 -4.89 -1.17
N ALA A 89 -19.67 -3.79 -1.91
CA ALA A 89 -20.17 -3.62 -3.30
C ALA A 89 -19.16 -4.05 -4.37
N HIS A 90 -18.02 -4.64 -3.99
CA HIS A 90 -17.00 -5.04 -4.97
C HIS A 90 -17.49 -6.26 -5.77
N PRO A 91 -17.38 -6.25 -7.12
CA PRO A 91 -17.90 -7.35 -7.94
C PRO A 91 -17.20 -8.69 -7.67
N ASN A 92 -15.94 -8.67 -7.25
CA ASN A 92 -15.21 -9.88 -6.85
C ASN A 92 -15.32 -10.09 -5.33
N GLN A 93 -16.30 -10.87 -4.91
CA GLN A 93 -16.50 -11.19 -3.49
C GLN A 93 -15.41 -12.11 -2.91
N ALA A 94 -14.75 -12.93 -3.73
CA ALA A 94 -13.60 -13.73 -3.26
C ALA A 94 -12.45 -12.84 -2.83
N LEU A 95 -12.21 -11.74 -3.55
CA LEU A 95 -11.22 -10.73 -3.16
C LEU A 95 -11.57 -10.07 -1.82
N ARG A 96 -12.85 -9.71 -1.63
CA ARG A 96 -13.35 -9.17 -0.36
C ARG A 96 -13.03 -10.11 0.80
N TYR A 97 -13.46 -11.37 0.71
CA TYR A 97 -13.23 -12.37 1.76
C TYR A 97 -11.74 -12.54 2.07
N SER A 98 -10.91 -12.68 1.03
CA SER A 98 -9.47 -12.85 1.21
C SER A 98 -8.82 -11.68 1.97
N PHE A 99 -9.19 -10.45 1.65
CA PHE A 99 -8.65 -9.27 2.33
C PHE A 99 -9.14 -9.14 3.77
N VAL A 100 -10.43 -9.37 4.00
CA VAL A 100 -11.02 -9.27 5.34
C VAL A 100 -10.45 -10.36 6.25
N GLU A 101 -10.37 -11.60 5.76
CA GLU A 101 -9.78 -12.70 6.52
C GLU A 101 -8.29 -12.46 6.82
N ALA A 102 -7.53 -11.96 5.84
CA ALA A 102 -6.12 -11.63 6.04
C ALA A 102 -5.94 -10.53 7.10
N LEU A 103 -6.76 -9.48 7.06
CA LEU A 103 -6.71 -8.41 8.05
C LEU A 103 -7.12 -8.89 9.45
N GLN A 104 -8.13 -9.74 9.53
CA GLN A 104 -8.56 -10.35 10.80
C GLN A 104 -7.48 -11.29 11.37
N ALA A 105 -6.85 -12.10 10.53
CA ALA A 105 -5.75 -12.98 10.95
C ALA A 105 -4.55 -12.16 11.43
N PHE A 106 -4.21 -11.08 10.74
CA PHE A 106 -3.19 -10.13 11.17
C PHE A 106 -3.53 -9.51 12.54
N GLU A 107 -4.76 -9.04 12.74
CA GLU A 107 -5.20 -8.49 14.02
C GLU A 107 -5.04 -9.51 15.15
N ASN A 108 -5.49 -10.74 14.94
CA ASN A 108 -5.41 -11.81 15.93
C ASN A 108 -3.95 -12.14 16.27
N ALA A 109 -3.08 -12.24 15.26
CA ALA A 109 -1.66 -12.54 15.47
C ALA A 109 -0.96 -11.43 16.26
N ILE A 110 -1.25 -10.16 15.98
CA ILE A 110 -0.63 -9.05 16.70
C ILE A 110 -1.13 -8.96 18.16
N LYS A 111 -2.38 -9.33 18.44
CA LYS A 111 -2.90 -9.37 19.82
C LYS A 111 -2.17 -10.35 20.74
N GLU A 112 -1.54 -11.38 20.18
CA GLU A 112 -0.72 -12.33 20.94
C GLU A 112 0.65 -11.76 21.35
N ILE A 113 1.06 -10.63 20.79
CA ILE A 113 2.32 -9.95 21.11
C ILE A 113 2.08 -8.98 22.27
N ASP A 114 3.06 -8.85 23.17
CA ASP A 114 2.96 -7.88 24.26
C ASP A 114 2.92 -6.43 23.76
N LYS A 115 2.25 -5.56 24.53
CA LYS A 115 2.00 -4.17 24.14
C LYS A 115 3.28 -3.35 23.89
N ASP A 116 4.34 -3.59 24.63
CA ASP A 116 5.59 -2.86 24.47
C ASP A 116 6.23 -3.18 23.12
N THR A 117 6.17 -4.44 22.71
CA THR A 117 6.62 -4.89 21.39
C THR A 117 5.70 -4.36 20.28
N GLN A 118 4.37 -4.37 20.49
CA GLN A 118 3.44 -3.74 19.55
C GLN A 118 3.78 -2.27 19.32
N PHE A 119 4.04 -1.49 20.38
CA PHE A 119 4.45 -0.09 20.26
C PHE A 119 5.77 0.11 19.52
N LYS A 120 6.75 -0.78 19.75
CA LYS A 120 8.02 -0.72 19.02
C LYS A 120 7.87 -0.98 17.53
N ILE A 121 6.92 -1.83 17.13
CA ILE A 121 6.68 -2.20 15.74
C ILE A 121 5.83 -1.14 15.03
N PHE A 122 4.70 -0.74 15.62
CA PHE A 122 3.68 0.05 14.95
C PHE A 122 3.66 1.53 15.34
N GLY A 123 4.37 1.90 16.39
CA GLY A 123 4.36 3.26 16.91
C GLY A 123 3.08 3.59 17.68
N ASN A 124 2.84 4.88 17.86
CA ASN A 124 1.64 5.41 18.48
C ASN A 124 0.63 5.89 17.42
N LYS A 125 -0.53 6.38 17.84
CA LYS A 125 -1.59 6.84 16.95
C LYS A 125 -1.17 8.00 16.03
N GLU A 126 -0.22 8.84 16.47
CA GLU A 126 0.22 10.03 15.73
C GLU A 126 1.32 9.68 14.71
N ASP A 127 2.14 8.68 15.05
CA ASP A 127 3.28 8.23 14.26
C ASP A 127 3.13 6.73 13.90
N ASN A 128 1.95 6.33 13.46
CA ASN A 128 1.64 4.95 13.15
C ASN A 128 2.43 4.46 11.91
N ILE A 129 3.05 3.29 12.03
CA ILE A 129 3.86 2.68 10.98
C ILE A 129 3.01 1.67 10.21
N TYR A 130 3.04 1.77 8.89
CA TYR A 130 2.33 0.87 7.98
C TYR A 130 3.34 0.02 7.20
N PHE A 131 3.02 -1.25 7.09
CA PHE A 131 3.79 -2.24 6.34
C PHE A 131 3.03 -2.67 5.08
N ASN A 132 3.77 -2.84 3.99
CA ASN A 132 3.24 -3.34 2.72
C ASN A 132 3.61 -4.80 2.52
#